data_9cadef07a7b33ec9fefbef21e3ae5a4f
#
_entry.id   9cadef07a7b33ec9fefbef21e3ae5a4f
#
_cell.length_a   1.000
_cell.length_b   1.000
_cell.length_c   1.000
_cell.angle_alpha   90.00
_cell.angle_beta   90.00
_cell.angle_gamma   90.00
#
_symmetry.space_group_name_H-M   'P 1'
#
loop_
_entity.id
_entity.type
_entity.pdbx_description
1 polymer ?
#
loop_
_entity_poly.entity_id
_entity_poly.type
_entity_poly.pdbx_seq_one_letter_code
_entity_poly.pdbx_strand_id
1 'polypeptide(L)'
;MRAELKILTILLLILLAPSVLAAQDKKDLGLKTVVIDPGHGGKDPGAPGKTSATSEKHIVLKISKLLGKKIANEFPDVKVVFTRSTDVFVELKERVNVAKRNNADLFISMHCNSNNSSKPYGASVHILGPKSKNSKNQKDYFAASMSVAQRENSVMLLEDDYKTKYQDFDPDSPESIISHSLMWNANYSNSLLFAAEVDNVMKQSPFRVSNYTGIHQDIFYLLWATNMPSALLELGFISNPADYSSLSSAEGQEKIAQKLFEAFKAYKVQYDASVGVDETPAEQPVSVHATGTELPKDVWFGIQIMGLGRELKVGDPALKGLKAEAVRSDNSMIYKYVTAHSATVEEAVKQLPAVRRMFPEAFVVEVRGNEVKRVK
;
A
#
# COMPACT_ATOMS: atom_id res chain seq x y z
N MET A 1 35.89 -34.58 41.63
CA MET A 1 34.64 -35.31 41.27
C MET A 1 33.33 -34.54 41.52
N ARG A 2 33.03 -34.03 42.74
CA ARG A 2 31.74 -33.34 42.99
C ARG A 2 31.61 -31.96 42.32
N ALA A 3 32.69 -31.22 42.07
CA ALA A 3 32.67 -29.92 41.39
C ALA A 3 32.54 -30.06 39.88
N GLU A 4 33.22 -31.01 39.27
CA GLU A 4 33.13 -31.26 37.82
C GLU A 4 31.77 -31.80 37.40
N LEU A 5 31.12 -32.61 38.27
CA LEU A 5 29.75 -33.09 38.00
C LEU A 5 28.72 -31.96 38.04
N LYS A 6 28.90 -30.96 38.91
CA LYS A 6 28.01 -29.77 38.94
C LYS A 6 28.16 -28.86 37.72
N ILE A 7 29.40 -28.71 37.22
CA ILE A 7 29.66 -27.91 36.00
C ILE A 7 29.07 -28.63 34.78
N LEU A 8 29.19 -29.93 34.68
CA LEU A 8 28.60 -30.72 33.61
C LEU A 8 27.08 -30.68 33.61
N THR A 9 26.45 -30.68 34.80
CA THR A 9 24.99 -30.59 34.93
C THR A 9 24.48 -29.19 34.55
N ILE A 10 25.22 -28.11 34.85
CA ILE A 10 24.89 -26.75 34.47
C ILE A 10 25.06 -26.54 32.95
N LEU A 11 26.12 -27.12 32.35
CA LEU A 11 26.30 -27.08 30.89
C LEU A 11 25.20 -27.85 30.14
N LEU A 12 24.74 -28.98 30.68
CA LEU A 12 23.67 -29.77 30.08
C LEU A 12 22.30 -29.07 30.20
N LEU A 13 22.07 -28.32 31.29
CA LEU A 13 20.87 -27.51 31.46
C LEU A 13 20.82 -26.27 30.53
N ILE A 14 21.99 -25.73 30.16
CA ILE A 14 22.09 -24.63 29.18
C ILE A 14 21.87 -25.16 27.76
N LEU A 15 22.24 -26.40 27.46
CA LEU A 15 21.98 -27.04 26.16
C LEU A 15 20.53 -27.54 25.99
N LEU A 16 19.78 -27.67 27.09
CA LEU A 16 18.38 -28.07 27.13
C LEU A 16 17.43 -26.87 27.37
N ALA A 17 17.95 -25.65 27.47
CA ALA A 17 17.08 -24.49 27.31
C ALA A 17 16.49 -24.59 25.90
N PRO A 18 15.18 -24.87 25.72
CA PRO A 18 14.61 -24.74 24.43
C PRO A 18 14.93 -23.30 24.04
N SER A 19 15.52 -23.12 22.88
CA SER A 19 15.48 -21.86 22.18
C SER A 19 13.99 -21.54 22.01
N VAL A 20 13.41 -20.92 23.00
CA VAL A 20 12.21 -20.09 22.87
C VAL A 20 12.69 -18.85 22.14
N LEU A 21 13.20 -19.06 20.90
CA LEU A 21 12.94 -18.10 19.86
C LEU A 21 11.42 -18.10 19.79
N ALA A 22 10.83 -17.07 20.37
CA ALA A 22 9.42 -16.83 20.25
C ALA A 22 9.12 -16.96 18.75
N ALA A 23 8.50 -18.07 18.35
CA ALA A 23 7.84 -18.16 17.09
C ALA A 23 6.80 -17.04 17.19
N GLN A 24 7.13 -15.89 16.62
CA GLN A 24 6.20 -14.80 16.48
C GLN A 24 5.00 -15.43 15.79
N ASP A 25 3.87 -15.45 16.48
CA ASP A 25 2.69 -16.13 15.98
C ASP A 25 2.46 -15.58 14.58
N LYS A 26 2.45 -16.41 13.55
CA LYS A 26 2.31 -15.98 12.14
C LYS A 26 1.08 -15.11 11.96
N LYS A 27 0.09 -15.28 12.83
CA LYS A 27 -1.13 -14.48 12.94
C LYS A 27 -0.85 -13.02 13.31
N ASP A 28 0.29 -12.70 13.93
CA ASP A 28 0.67 -11.33 14.31
C ASP A 28 1.37 -10.53 13.18
N LEU A 29 1.74 -11.18 12.07
CA LEU A 29 2.45 -10.55 10.97
C LEU A 29 1.53 -9.91 9.91
N GLY A 30 0.22 -10.20 9.91
CA GLY A 30 -0.74 -9.68 8.95
C GLY A 30 -1.11 -8.22 9.16
N LEU A 31 -1.94 -7.68 8.29
CA LEU A 31 -2.49 -6.33 8.41
C LEU A 31 -3.43 -6.26 9.62
N LYS A 32 -3.00 -5.58 10.68
CA LYS A 32 -3.69 -5.47 11.99
C LYS A 32 -4.23 -4.09 12.27
N THR A 33 -3.66 -3.05 11.70
CA THR A 33 -4.09 -1.67 11.96
C THR A 33 -4.18 -0.88 10.67
N VAL A 34 -5.37 -0.36 10.36
CA VAL A 34 -5.59 0.60 9.30
C VAL A 34 -5.96 1.95 9.87
N VAL A 35 -5.29 3.01 9.43
CA VAL A 35 -5.69 4.38 9.72
C VAL A 35 -6.40 4.95 8.50
N ILE A 36 -7.65 5.36 8.70
CA ILE A 36 -8.44 6.09 7.71
C ILE A 36 -8.40 7.57 8.09
N ASP A 37 -7.97 8.40 7.16
CA ASP A 37 -7.83 9.83 7.31
C ASP A 37 -8.90 10.56 6.47
N PRO A 38 -10.05 10.93 7.05
CA PRO A 38 -10.99 11.81 6.37
C PRO A 38 -10.36 13.19 6.20
N GLY A 39 -10.05 13.62 4.98
CA GLY A 39 -9.42 14.91 4.71
C GLY A 39 -10.21 16.09 5.28
N HIS A 40 -9.53 17.23 5.48
CA HIS A 40 -10.14 18.48 5.96
C HIS A 40 -10.80 18.37 7.35
N GLY A 41 -11.76 19.25 7.66
CA GLY A 41 -12.53 19.25 8.91
C GLY A 41 -12.48 20.56 9.68
N GLY A 42 -13.52 20.83 10.48
CA GLY A 42 -13.63 22.07 11.26
C GLY A 42 -13.54 23.33 10.41
N LYS A 43 -12.52 24.15 10.66
CA LYS A 43 -12.25 25.40 9.92
C LYS A 43 -11.81 25.20 8.46
N ASP A 44 -11.40 23.99 8.09
CA ASP A 44 -11.03 23.63 6.71
C ASP A 44 -12.20 22.88 6.04
N PRO A 45 -12.95 23.52 5.14
CA PRO A 45 -14.09 22.88 4.48
C PRO A 45 -13.68 21.91 3.35
N GLY A 46 -12.45 21.99 2.83
CA GLY A 46 -12.08 21.41 1.56
C GLY A 46 -12.82 22.05 0.39
N ALA A 47 -13.04 21.31 -0.68
CA ALA A 47 -13.81 21.78 -1.81
C ALA A 47 -15.27 22.07 -1.43
N PRO A 48 -15.85 23.20 -1.88
CA PRO A 48 -17.22 23.56 -1.55
C PRO A 48 -18.23 22.65 -2.26
N GLY A 49 -19.21 22.14 -1.53
CA GLY A 49 -20.39 21.51 -2.09
C GLY A 49 -21.49 22.51 -2.43
N LYS A 50 -22.63 22.02 -2.94
CA LYS A 50 -23.81 22.86 -3.17
C LYS A 50 -24.43 23.38 -1.87
N THR A 51 -24.20 22.68 -0.77
CA THR A 51 -24.59 23.08 0.59
C THR A 51 -23.42 22.83 1.54
N SER A 52 -23.42 23.47 2.71
CA SER A 52 -22.42 23.21 3.73
C SER A 52 -22.32 21.72 4.08
N ALA A 53 -23.45 21.03 4.21
CA ALA A 53 -23.53 19.61 4.55
C ALA A 53 -22.96 18.66 3.45
N THR A 54 -22.69 19.19 2.28
CA THR A 54 -22.14 18.45 1.13
C THR A 54 -20.82 19.02 0.65
N SER A 55 -20.11 19.80 1.50
CA SER A 55 -18.69 20.12 1.30
C SER A 55 -17.83 18.87 1.47
N GLU A 56 -16.64 18.91 0.91
CA GLU A 56 -15.71 17.78 0.90
C GLU A 56 -15.54 17.15 2.29
N LYS A 57 -15.24 17.96 3.31
CA LYS A 57 -15.04 17.47 4.69
C LYS A 57 -16.16 16.58 5.22
N HIS A 58 -17.42 16.86 4.84
CA HIS A 58 -18.57 16.07 5.27
C HIS A 58 -18.77 14.80 4.44
N ILE A 59 -18.53 14.89 3.12
CA ILE A 59 -18.60 13.75 2.22
C ILE A 59 -17.58 12.69 2.61
N VAL A 60 -16.29 13.09 2.71
CA VAL A 60 -15.22 12.16 3.01
C VAL A 60 -15.35 11.56 4.41
N LEU A 61 -15.83 12.33 5.40
CA LEU A 61 -16.09 11.80 6.74
C LEU A 61 -17.15 10.70 6.73
N LYS A 62 -18.25 10.88 5.98
CA LYS A 62 -19.31 9.87 5.87
C LYS A 62 -18.81 8.61 5.18
N ILE A 63 -18.15 8.73 4.03
CA ILE A 63 -17.61 7.59 3.29
C ILE A 63 -16.55 6.85 4.10
N SER A 64 -15.65 7.56 4.77
CA SER A 64 -14.65 6.97 5.66
C SER A 64 -15.26 6.14 6.79
N LYS A 65 -16.31 6.66 7.43
CA LYS A 65 -17.04 5.93 8.50
C LYS A 65 -17.72 4.67 7.98
N LEU A 66 -18.32 4.73 6.78
CA LEU A 66 -18.91 3.57 6.13
C LEU A 66 -17.85 2.51 5.81
N LEU A 67 -16.73 2.92 5.23
CA LEU A 67 -15.59 2.03 4.96
C LEU A 67 -15.07 1.38 6.24
N GLY A 68 -14.78 2.17 7.26
CA GLY A 68 -14.28 1.64 8.53
C GLY A 68 -15.24 0.68 9.21
N LYS A 69 -16.55 0.93 9.13
CA LYS A 69 -17.57 0.00 9.62
C LYS A 69 -17.55 -1.33 8.86
N LYS A 70 -17.40 -1.30 7.54
CA LYS A 70 -17.32 -2.52 6.72
C LYS A 70 -16.06 -3.33 7.06
N ILE A 71 -14.92 -2.66 7.22
CA ILE A 71 -13.65 -3.32 7.62
C ILE A 71 -13.80 -3.96 9.00
N ALA A 72 -14.27 -3.23 9.99
CA ALA A 72 -14.42 -3.74 11.35
C ALA A 72 -15.41 -4.91 11.47
N ASN A 73 -16.45 -4.93 10.64
CA ASN A 73 -17.42 -6.02 10.61
C ASN A 73 -16.87 -7.30 9.99
N GLU A 74 -16.13 -7.19 8.90
CA GLU A 74 -15.58 -8.36 8.18
C GLU A 74 -14.29 -8.87 8.81
N PHE A 75 -13.47 -7.96 9.34
CA PHE A 75 -12.17 -8.24 9.93
C PHE A 75 -12.10 -7.73 11.37
N PRO A 76 -12.72 -8.44 12.35
CA PRO A 76 -12.77 -7.99 13.74
C PRO A 76 -11.39 -7.96 14.43
N ASP A 77 -10.39 -8.61 13.87
CA ASP A 77 -8.99 -8.57 14.28
C ASP A 77 -8.21 -7.37 13.71
N VAL A 78 -8.80 -6.61 12.79
CA VAL A 78 -8.22 -5.39 12.23
C VAL A 78 -8.70 -4.18 13.02
N LYS A 79 -7.76 -3.49 13.67
CA LYS A 79 -8.01 -2.22 14.32
C LYS A 79 -8.19 -1.11 13.31
N VAL A 80 -9.38 -0.52 13.26
CA VAL A 80 -9.67 0.67 12.44
C VAL A 80 -9.53 1.92 13.29
N VAL A 81 -8.67 2.83 12.89
CA VAL A 81 -8.43 4.12 13.55
C VAL A 81 -8.75 5.25 12.59
N PHE A 82 -9.39 6.30 13.08
CA PHE A 82 -9.65 7.52 12.30
C PHE A 82 -8.79 8.66 12.81
N THR A 83 -8.26 9.49 11.91
CA THR A 83 -7.60 10.75 12.31
C THR A 83 -8.60 11.74 12.88
N ARG A 84 -9.84 11.71 12.39
CA ARG A 84 -11.02 12.38 12.95
C ARG A 84 -12.28 11.56 12.75
N SER A 85 -13.16 11.56 13.71
CA SER A 85 -14.48 10.89 13.65
C SER A 85 -15.66 11.87 13.66
N THR A 86 -15.38 13.16 13.80
CA THR A 86 -16.34 14.28 13.81
C THR A 86 -15.84 15.42 12.93
N ASP A 87 -16.63 16.50 12.81
CA ASP A 87 -16.21 17.69 12.05
C ASP A 87 -15.29 18.58 12.89
N VAL A 88 -14.04 18.13 13.07
CA VAL A 88 -12.99 18.87 13.77
C VAL A 88 -11.79 19.07 12.82
N PHE A 89 -11.08 20.16 12.98
CA PHE A 89 -9.81 20.39 12.28
C PHE A 89 -8.70 19.59 12.94
N VAL A 90 -7.96 18.82 12.15
CA VAL A 90 -6.78 18.08 12.58
C VAL A 90 -5.61 18.50 11.69
N GLU A 91 -4.55 18.99 12.28
CA GLU A 91 -3.32 19.41 11.60
C GLU A 91 -2.71 18.24 10.80
N LEU A 92 -2.07 18.52 9.67
CA LEU A 92 -1.48 17.48 8.81
C LEU A 92 -0.45 16.63 9.57
N LYS A 93 0.40 17.28 10.38
CA LYS A 93 1.40 16.57 11.21
C LYS A 93 0.74 15.63 12.22
N GLU A 94 -0.39 16.05 12.81
CA GLU A 94 -1.11 15.22 13.79
C GLU A 94 -1.78 14.01 13.12
N ARG A 95 -2.29 14.11 11.89
CA ARG A 95 -2.80 12.95 11.13
C ARG A 95 -1.73 11.88 10.96
N VAL A 96 -0.51 12.29 10.60
CA VAL A 96 0.66 11.39 10.52
C VAL A 96 0.99 10.79 11.89
N ASN A 97 0.98 11.61 12.94
CA ASN A 97 1.25 11.14 14.29
C ASN A 97 0.22 10.11 14.78
N VAL A 98 -1.06 10.28 14.44
CA VAL A 98 -2.10 9.27 14.72
C VAL A 98 -1.72 7.92 14.11
N ALA A 99 -1.29 7.90 12.84
CA ALA A 99 -0.88 6.67 12.18
C ALA A 99 0.36 6.04 12.84
N LYS A 100 1.38 6.84 13.12
CA LYS A 100 2.62 6.38 13.77
C LYS A 100 2.39 5.84 15.18
N ARG A 101 1.61 6.54 16.03
CA ARG A 101 1.31 6.09 17.41
C ARG A 101 0.51 4.79 17.47
N ASN A 102 -0.25 4.49 16.42
CA ASN A 102 -1.04 3.28 16.33
C ASN A 102 -0.30 2.14 15.61
N ASN A 103 0.96 2.33 15.19
CA ASN A 103 1.74 1.38 14.40
C ASN A 103 0.92 0.87 13.20
N ALA A 104 0.39 1.80 12.41
CA ALA A 104 -0.51 1.45 11.31
C ALA A 104 0.24 0.67 10.22
N ASP A 105 -0.40 -0.38 9.71
CA ASP A 105 0.07 -1.18 8.58
C ASP A 105 -0.35 -0.58 7.24
N LEU A 106 -1.38 0.28 7.26
CA LEU A 106 -1.87 1.00 6.10
C LEU A 106 -2.47 2.35 6.51
N PHE A 107 -2.14 3.41 5.77
CA PHE A 107 -2.72 4.75 5.90
C PHE A 107 -3.49 5.11 4.64
N ILE A 108 -4.78 5.46 4.79
CA ILE A 108 -5.68 5.81 3.68
C ILE A 108 -6.22 7.21 3.90
N SER A 109 -5.74 8.19 3.13
CA SER A 109 -6.31 9.55 3.13
C SER A 109 -7.40 9.67 2.07
N MET A 110 -8.54 10.25 2.43
CA MET A 110 -9.73 10.32 1.59
C MET A 110 -10.10 11.77 1.31
N HIS A 111 -10.18 12.11 0.02
CA HIS A 111 -10.43 13.43 -0.51
C HIS A 111 -11.45 13.40 -1.65
N CYS A 112 -11.90 14.57 -2.08
CA CYS A 112 -12.69 14.77 -3.30
C CYS A 112 -12.05 15.88 -4.11
N ASN A 113 -11.73 15.58 -5.35
CA ASN A 113 -11.15 16.54 -6.27
C ASN A 113 -12.10 17.71 -6.59
N SER A 114 -11.55 18.81 -7.02
CA SER A 114 -12.31 19.98 -7.45
C SER A 114 -11.57 20.73 -8.55
N ASN A 115 -12.32 21.44 -9.38
CA ASN A 115 -11.78 22.27 -10.43
C ASN A 115 -12.70 23.49 -10.65
N ASN A 116 -12.15 24.60 -11.12
CA ASN A 116 -12.94 25.79 -11.50
C ASN A 116 -13.92 25.49 -12.64
N SER A 117 -13.62 24.51 -13.48
CA SER A 117 -14.51 24.00 -14.52
C SER A 117 -15.26 22.77 -14.00
N SER A 118 -16.54 22.63 -14.37
CA SER A 118 -17.33 21.43 -14.09
C SER A 118 -17.08 20.26 -15.06
N LYS A 119 -16.19 20.44 -16.05
CA LYS A 119 -15.89 19.41 -17.05
C LYS A 119 -15.05 18.23 -16.52
N PRO A 120 -13.98 18.42 -15.70
CA PRO A 120 -13.21 17.31 -15.15
C PRO A 120 -14.08 16.39 -14.30
N TYR A 121 -13.84 15.08 -14.40
CA TYR A 121 -14.56 14.04 -13.66
C TYR A 121 -13.69 12.80 -13.47
N GLY A 122 -14.12 11.90 -12.59
CA GLY A 122 -13.48 10.64 -12.33
C GLY A 122 -12.67 10.63 -11.03
N ALA A 123 -12.41 9.43 -10.52
CA ALA A 123 -11.65 9.19 -9.32
C ALA A 123 -10.18 8.86 -9.64
N SER A 124 -9.28 9.07 -8.70
CA SER A 124 -7.86 8.73 -8.82
C SER A 124 -7.26 8.33 -7.48
N VAL A 125 -6.17 7.56 -7.52
CA VAL A 125 -5.39 7.18 -6.34
C VAL A 125 -3.96 7.70 -6.48
N HIS A 126 -3.44 8.26 -5.41
CA HIS A 126 -2.13 8.88 -5.37
C HIS A 126 -1.25 8.17 -4.34
N ILE A 127 -0.02 7.88 -4.71
CA ILE A 127 1.02 7.35 -3.84
C ILE A 127 2.23 8.28 -3.87
N LEU A 128 3.07 8.20 -2.84
CA LEU A 128 4.32 8.95 -2.83
C LEU A 128 5.24 8.44 -3.95
N GLY A 129 5.82 9.34 -4.72
CA GLY A 129 6.79 8.97 -5.72
C GLY A 129 7.30 10.14 -6.55
N PRO A 130 8.45 9.96 -7.21
CA PRO A 130 9.00 10.98 -8.10
C PRO A 130 8.10 11.15 -9.31
N LYS A 131 7.89 12.38 -9.68
CA LYS A 131 7.11 12.77 -10.86
C LYS A 131 7.65 12.08 -12.11
N SER A 132 6.80 11.31 -12.79
CA SER A 132 7.18 10.65 -14.05
C SER A 132 7.43 11.69 -15.15
N LYS A 133 8.62 11.68 -15.77
CA LYS A 133 9.02 12.64 -16.81
C LYS A 133 8.60 12.27 -18.25
N ASN A 134 7.91 11.16 -18.48
CA ASN A 134 7.84 10.52 -19.79
C ASN A 134 6.44 10.29 -20.38
N SER A 135 5.63 11.35 -20.63
CA SER A 135 4.56 11.20 -21.62
C SER A 135 4.31 12.49 -22.40
N LYS A 136 4.15 12.36 -23.72
CA LYS A 136 3.94 13.50 -24.62
C LYS A 136 2.61 14.22 -24.41
N ASN A 137 1.65 13.61 -23.70
CA ASN A 137 0.35 14.20 -23.29
C ASN A 137 0.34 14.68 -21.84
N GLN A 138 1.49 14.73 -21.20
CA GLN A 138 1.68 14.88 -19.76
C GLN A 138 1.61 16.33 -19.26
N LYS A 139 1.72 17.34 -20.14
CA LYS A 139 1.74 18.75 -19.69
C LYS A 139 0.43 19.14 -18.97
N ASP A 140 -0.72 18.78 -19.54
CA ASP A 140 -2.01 19.14 -18.93
C ASP A 140 -2.33 18.26 -17.71
N TYR A 141 -1.93 17.00 -17.77
CA TYR A 141 -2.13 16.03 -16.70
C TYR A 141 -1.23 16.31 -15.48
N PHE A 142 0.04 16.62 -15.76
CA PHE A 142 1.04 17.00 -14.76
C PHE A 142 0.67 18.30 -14.03
N ALA A 143 0.19 19.31 -14.77
CA ALA A 143 -0.28 20.56 -14.18
C ALA A 143 -1.51 20.33 -13.28
N ALA A 144 -2.43 19.44 -13.67
CA ALA A 144 -3.61 19.11 -12.89
C ALA A 144 -3.24 18.34 -11.60
N SER A 145 -2.34 17.35 -11.68
CA SER A 145 -1.88 16.57 -10.54
C SER A 145 -1.10 17.42 -9.55
N MET A 146 -0.18 18.28 -10.04
CA MET A 146 0.51 19.25 -9.18
C MET A 146 -0.46 20.18 -8.46
N SER A 147 -1.55 20.58 -9.13
CA SER A 147 -2.56 21.45 -8.51
C SER A 147 -3.29 20.74 -7.36
N VAL A 148 -3.50 19.42 -7.44
CA VAL A 148 -4.10 18.63 -6.35
C VAL A 148 -3.15 18.58 -5.16
N ALA A 149 -1.90 18.14 -5.34
CA ALA A 149 -0.94 18.08 -4.24
C ALA A 149 -0.68 19.45 -3.59
N GLN A 150 -0.59 20.52 -4.39
CA GLN A 150 -0.44 21.88 -3.86
C GLN A 150 -1.66 22.31 -3.05
N ARG A 151 -2.88 21.99 -3.51
CA ARG A 151 -4.11 22.30 -2.79
C ARG A 151 -4.15 21.58 -1.44
N GLU A 152 -3.91 20.28 -1.42
CA GLU A 152 -3.96 19.49 -0.19
C GLU A 152 -2.82 19.85 0.78
N ASN A 153 -1.63 20.12 0.27
CA ASN A 153 -0.52 20.60 1.12
C ASN A 153 -0.78 22.02 1.65
N SER A 154 -1.55 22.87 0.94
CA SER A 154 -1.81 24.25 1.38
C SER A 154 -2.62 24.33 2.67
N VAL A 155 -3.25 23.26 3.12
CA VAL A 155 -3.94 23.15 4.42
C VAL A 155 -2.99 23.48 5.58
N MET A 156 -1.69 23.22 5.45
CA MET A 156 -0.70 23.62 6.47
C MET A 156 -0.68 25.13 6.73
N LEU A 157 -1.06 25.96 5.77
CA LEU A 157 -1.13 27.42 5.93
C LEU A 157 -2.25 27.88 6.90
N LEU A 158 -3.18 26.98 7.23
CA LEU A 158 -4.20 27.20 8.24
C LEU A 158 -3.73 26.89 9.65
N GLU A 159 -2.49 26.39 9.80
CA GLU A 159 -1.93 25.97 11.08
C GLU A 159 -1.03 27.07 11.66
N ASP A 160 -1.08 27.19 13.00
CA ASP A 160 -0.16 28.08 13.70
C ASP A 160 1.27 27.52 13.61
N ASP A 161 2.25 28.42 13.46
CA ASP A 161 3.68 28.08 13.37
C ASP A 161 4.04 27.11 12.22
N TYR A 162 3.24 27.10 11.14
CA TYR A 162 3.43 26.18 10.00
C TYR A 162 4.86 26.22 9.46
N LYS A 163 5.51 27.36 9.41
CA LYS A 163 6.89 27.52 8.90
C LYS A 163 7.89 26.67 9.67
N THR A 164 7.74 26.60 10.99
CA THR A 164 8.62 25.80 11.87
C THR A 164 8.22 24.33 11.85
N LYS A 165 6.90 24.05 11.82
CA LYS A 165 6.39 22.68 11.81
C LYS A 165 6.77 21.90 10.55
N TYR A 166 6.83 22.57 9.40
CA TYR A 166 7.02 21.97 8.06
C TYR A 166 8.33 22.41 7.38
N GLN A 167 9.31 22.91 8.15
CA GLN A 167 10.60 23.41 7.63
C GLN A 167 11.37 22.36 6.80
N ASP A 168 11.19 21.07 7.12
CA ASP A 168 11.87 19.95 6.46
C ASP A 168 11.11 19.42 5.23
N PHE A 169 9.93 20.00 4.95
CA PHE A 169 9.11 19.61 3.82
C PHE A 169 9.13 20.66 2.73
N ASP A 170 9.85 20.38 1.66
CA ASP A 170 9.84 21.15 0.42
C ASP A 170 9.46 20.22 -0.74
N PRO A 171 8.24 20.33 -1.26
CA PRO A 171 7.78 19.46 -2.36
C PRO A 171 8.52 19.71 -3.68
N ASP A 172 9.24 20.83 -3.80
CA ASP A 172 9.98 21.20 -5.00
C ASP A 172 11.50 20.91 -4.86
N SER A 173 11.98 20.55 -3.64
CA SER A 173 13.39 20.24 -3.38
C SER A 173 13.75 18.79 -3.78
N PRO A 174 14.77 18.60 -4.65
CA PRO A 174 15.32 17.29 -4.94
C PRO A 174 15.84 16.55 -3.71
N GLU A 175 16.38 17.28 -2.73
CA GLU A 175 16.95 16.76 -1.49
C GLU A 175 15.86 16.14 -0.60
N SER A 176 14.69 16.76 -0.52
CA SER A 176 13.52 16.20 0.17
C SER A 176 13.08 14.87 -0.44
N ILE A 177 13.26 14.69 -1.74
CA ILE A 177 12.94 13.44 -2.45
C ILE A 177 14.01 12.38 -2.19
N ILE A 178 15.29 12.75 -2.18
CA ILE A 178 16.43 11.83 -2.04
C ILE A 178 16.54 11.30 -0.61
N SER A 179 16.41 12.14 0.42
CA SER A 179 16.54 11.75 1.83
C SER A 179 15.48 10.71 2.24
N HIS A 180 14.31 10.73 1.59
CA HIS A 180 13.23 9.77 1.82
C HIS A 180 13.26 8.57 0.88
N SER A 181 14.12 8.57 -0.16
CA SER A 181 14.19 7.49 -1.14
C SER A 181 14.61 6.14 -0.53
N LEU A 182 15.37 6.14 0.55
CA LEU A 182 15.78 4.93 1.27
C LEU A 182 14.63 4.33 2.12
N MET A 183 13.84 5.16 2.78
CA MET A 183 12.63 4.73 3.49
C MET A 183 11.48 4.41 2.53
N TRP A 184 11.46 5.06 1.38
CA TRP A 184 10.48 4.91 0.34
C TRP A 184 10.40 3.49 -0.24
N ASN A 185 11.55 2.84 -0.48
CA ASN A 185 11.57 1.51 -1.09
C ASN A 185 10.84 0.44 -0.27
N ALA A 186 10.83 0.52 1.07
CA ALA A 186 10.17 -0.47 1.92
C ALA A 186 8.63 -0.39 1.82
N ASN A 187 8.07 0.81 1.75
CA ASN A 187 6.61 1.01 1.76
C ASN A 187 6.02 1.21 0.36
N TYR A 188 6.85 1.54 -0.63
CA TYR A 188 6.39 1.83 -1.99
C TYR A 188 5.66 0.66 -2.65
N SER A 189 6.24 -0.54 -2.57
CA SER A 189 5.65 -1.73 -3.17
C SER A 189 4.28 -2.05 -2.59
N ASN A 190 4.11 -1.93 -1.28
CA ASN A 190 2.83 -2.17 -0.62
C ASN A 190 1.84 -1.01 -0.86
N SER A 191 2.32 0.24 -0.95
CA SER A 191 1.48 1.38 -1.37
C SER A 191 0.98 1.20 -2.80
N LEU A 192 1.84 0.75 -3.72
CA LEU A 192 1.47 0.47 -5.11
C LEU A 192 0.51 -0.71 -5.20
N LEU A 193 0.69 -1.76 -4.40
CA LEU A 193 -0.21 -2.90 -4.33
C LEU A 193 -1.63 -2.45 -3.91
N PHE A 194 -1.72 -1.66 -2.84
CA PHE A 194 -3.00 -1.09 -2.41
C PHE A 194 -3.61 -0.17 -3.48
N ALA A 195 -2.80 0.72 -4.06
CA ALA A 195 -3.25 1.63 -5.11
C ALA A 195 -3.76 0.88 -6.35
N ALA A 196 -3.17 -0.26 -6.70
CA ALA A 196 -3.64 -1.09 -7.81
C ALA A 196 -5.03 -1.66 -7.56
N GLU A 197 -5.31 -2.14 -6.35
CA GLU A 197 -6.65 -2.63 -5.98
C GLU A 197 -7.68 -1.49 -5.96
N VAL A 198 -7.29 -0.31 -5.48
CA VAL A 198 -8.15 0.88 -5.52
C VAL A 198 -8.42 1.32 -6.97
N ASP A 199 -7.41 1.37 -7.83
CA ASP A 199 -7.57 1.72 -9.25
C ASP A 199 -8.49 0.74 -9.99
N ASN A 200 -8.40 -0.57 -9.68
CA ASN A 200 -9.28 -1.58 -10.24
C ASN A 200 -10.76 -1.32 -9.92
N VAL A 201 -11.09 -0.94 -8.69
CA VAL A 201 -12.47 -0.64 -8.31
C VAL A 201 -12.92 0.76 -8.78
N MET A 202 -12.01 1.73 -8.90
CA MET A 202 -12.30 3.07 -9.43
C MET A 202 -12.64 3.04 -10.94
N LYS A 203 -12.37 1.98 -11.63
CA LYS A 203 -12.81 1.73 -13.02
C LYS A 203 -14.22 1.14 -13.12
N GLN A 204 -14.93 0.96 -12.01
CA GLN A 204 -16.25 0.37 -11.92
C GLN A 204 -17.27 1.37 -11.33
N SER A 205 -18.57 1.17 -11.66
CA SER A 205 -19.65 1.94 -10.99
C SER A 205 -19.57 1.79 -9.46
N PRO A 206 -19.78 2.87 -8.69
CA PRO A 206 -20.33 4.15 -9.05
C PRO A 206 -19.30 5.20 -9.55
N PHE A 207 -18.04 4.85 -9.64
CA PHE A 207 -17.00 5.72 -10.17
C PHE A 207 -17.14 5.89 -11.69
N ARG A 208 -16.68 7.02 -12.19
CA ARG A 208 -16.65 7.33 -13.62
C ARG A 208 -15.21 7.37 -14.10
N VAL A 209 -14.94 6.68 -15.20
CA VAL A 209 -13.60 6.59 -15.79
C VAL A 209 -13.33 7.80 -16.68
N SER A 210 -12.21 8.44 -16.48
CA SER A 210 -11.74 9.57 -17.28
C SER A 210 -10.21 9.54 -17.44
N ASN A 211 -9.65 10.55 -18.06
CA ASN A 211 -8.19 10.72 -18.13
C ASN A 211 -7.52 10.99 -16.77
N TYR A 212 -8.31 11.29 -15.73
CA TYR A 212 -7.85 11.46 -14.35
C TYR A 212 -7.88 10.15 -13.55
N THR A 213 -8.54 9.12 -14.06
CA THR A 213 -8.62 7.82 -13.39
C THR A 213 -7.30 7.08 -13.56
N GLY A 214 -6.73 6.62 -12.45
CA GLY A 214 -5.46 5.90 -12.47
C GLY A 214 -4.64 6.10 -11.20
N ILE A 215 -3.46 5.48 -11.21
CA ILE A 215 -2.47 5.62 -10.14
C ILE A 215 -1.52 6.77 -10.48
N HIS A 216 -1.42 7.74 -9.58
CA HIS A 216 -0.55 8.90 -9.69
C HIS A 216 0.55 8.86 -8.65
N GLN A 217 1.66 9.51 -8.96
CA GLN A 217 2.76 9.72 -8.03
C GLN A 217 2.93 11.22 -7.79
N ASP A 218 2.75 11.62 -6.53
CA ASP A 218 2.76 13.01 -6.12
C ASP A 218 3.37 13.17 -4.74
N ILE A 219 3.77 14.42 -4.39
CA ILE A 219 4.40 14.75 -3.13
C ILE A 219 3.38 15.41 -2.20
N PHE A 220 2.52 14.59 -1.61
CA PHE A 220 1.66 15.02 -0.50
C PHE A 220 2.43 14.90 0.81
N TYR A 221 2.33 15.91 1.68
CA TYR A 221 2.95 15.88 2.99
C TYR A 221 2.55 14.62 3.80
N LEU A 222 1.28 14.26 3.77
CA LEU A 222 0.78 13.08 4.49
C LEU A 222 1.49 11.79 4.05
N LEU A 223 1.65 11.59 2.74
CA LEU A 223 2.31 10.41 2.21
C LEU A 223 3.82 10.45 2.39
N TRP A 224 4.41 11.66 2.35
CA TRP A 224 5.84 11.88 2.55
C TRP A 224 6.24 11.63 4.01
N ALA A 225 5.42 12.06 4.97
CA ALA A 225 5.74 12.01 6.39
C ALA A 225 5.39 10.67 7.05
N THR A 226 4.59 9.81 6.41
CA THR A 226 4.26 8.48 6.93
C THR A 226 5.40 7.49 6.71
N ASN A 227 5.53 6.50 7.60
CA ASN A 227 6.53 5.43 7.54
C ASN A 227 5.90 4.05 7.34
N MET A 228 4.69 4.01 6.79
CA MET A 228 3.95 2.80 6.43
C MET A 228 3.39 2.92 5.02
N PRO A 229 2.91 1.82 4.41
CA PRO A 229 2.15 1.86 3.17
C PRO A 229 1.04 2.89 3.22
N SER A 230 0.94 3.76 2.21
CA SER A 230 0.01 4.87 2.25
C SER A 230 -0.49 5.28 0.86
N ALA A 231 -1.74 5.74 0.79
CA ALA A 231 -2.32 6.31 -0.43
C ALA A 231 -3.31 7.42 -0.09
N LEU A 232 -3.44 8.39 -1.00
CA LEU A 232 -4.48 9.41 -0.98
C LEU A 232 -5.45 9.13 -2.13
N LEU A 233 -6.73 9.11 -1.81
CA LEU A 233 -7.81 8.77 -2.74
C LEU A 233 -8.62 10.02 -3.05
N GLU A 234 -8.72 10.36 -4.33
CA GLU A 234 -9.63 11.37 -4.86
C GLU A 234 -10.88 10.67 -5.39
N LEU A 235 -11.98 10.73 -4.66
CA LEU A 235 -13.17 9.91 -4.90
C LEU A 235 -14.04 10.40 -6.07
N GLY A 236 -13.67 11.51 -6.70
CA GLY A 236 -14.36 12.15 -7.81
C GLY A 236 -14.36 13.66 -7.65
N PHE A 237 -14.82 14.37 -8.67
CA PHE A 237 -14.84 15.84 -8.67
C PHE A 237 -16.15 16.38 -8.09
N ILE A 238 -16.06 17.07 -6.94
CA ILE A 238 -17.21 17.81 -6.36
C ILE A 238 -17.75 18.87 -7.34
N SER A 239 -16.90 19.47 -8.15
CA SER A 239 -17.27 20.46 -9.17
C SER A 239 -18.03 19.84 -10.36
N ASN A 240 -17.96 18.53 -10.58
CA ASN A 240 -18.68 17.85 -11.67
C ASN A 240 -20.06 17.39 -11.21
N PRO A 241 -21.17 17.76 -11.90
CA PRO A 241 -22.51 17.40 -11.45
C PRO A 241 -22.80 15.92 -11.30
N ALA A 242 -22.22 15.07 -12.15
CA ALA A 242 -22.47 13.63 -12.11
C ALA A 242 -21.66 12.95 -11.00
N ASP A 243 -20.38 13.30 -10.82
CA ASP A 243 -19.58 12.80 -9.69
C ASP A 243 -20.19 13.29 -8.36
N TYR A 244 -20.57 14.57 -8.30
CA TYR A 244 -21.22 15.15 -7.13
C TYR A 244 -22.51 14.42 -6.73
N SER A 245 -23.31 13.98 -7.70
CA SER A 245 -24.53 13.20 -7.43
C SER A 245 -24.22 11.92 -6.65
N SER A 246 -23.17 11.19 -7.03
CA SER A 246 -22.73 9.99 -6.31
C SER A 246 -22.11 10.34 -4.95
N LEU A 247 -21.25 11.37 -4.91
CA LEU A 247 -20.52 11.78 -3.70
C LEU A 247 -21.46 12.33 -2.61
N SER A 248 -22.54 13.03 -2.98
CA SER A 248 -23.43 13.70 -2.03
C SER A 248 -24.63 12.86 -1.58
N SER A 249 -25.00 11.81 -2.31
CA SER A 249 -26.14 10.95 -1.97
C SER A 249 -25.74 9.82 -1.02
N ALA A 250 -26.65 9.43 -0.12
CA ALA A 250 -26.43 8.32 0.81
C ALA A 250 -26.16 7.00 0.05
N GLU A 251 -26.91 6.73 -1.02
CA GLU A 251 -26.74 5.54 -1.84
C GLU A 251 -25.37 5.53 -2.55
N GLY A 252 -24.96 6.67 -3.13
CA GLY A 252 -23.65 6.79 -3.79
C GLY A 252 -22.50 6.63 -2.82
N GLN A 253 -22.59 7.23 -1.62
CA GLN A 253 -21.57 7.07 -0.55
C GLN A 253 -21.45 5.61 -0.09
N GLU A 254 -22.57 4.90 0.06
CA GLU A 254 -22.57 3.48 0.41
C GLU A 254 -21.92 2.62 -0.68
N LYS A 255 -22.24 2.87 -1.96
CA LYS A 255 -21.62 2.18 -3.10
C LYS A 255 -20.12 2.46 -3.20
N ILE A 256 -19.70 3.70 -3.00
CA ILE A 256 -18.28 4.08 -2.97
C ILE A 256 -17.57 3.35 -1.84
N ALA A 257 -18.10 3.40 -0.62
CA ALA A 257 -17.54 2.71 0.53
C ALA A 257 -17.45 1.19 0.31
N GLN A 258 -18.45 0.59 -0.36
CA GLN A 258 -18.44 -0.82 -0.71
C GLN A 258 -17.29 -1.15 -1.68
N LYS A 259 -17.07 -0.35 -2.72
CA LYS A 259 -15.97 -0.55 -3.67
C LYS A 259 -14.60 -0.39 -3.01
N LEU A 260 -14.43 0.61 -2.15
CA LEU A 260 -13.19 0.79 -1.40
C LEU A 260 -12.95 -0.37 -0.42
N PHE A 261 -14.00 -0.93 0.17
CA PHE A 261 -13.91 -2.12 1.01
C PHE A 261 -13.47 -3.35 0.19
N GLU A 262 -13.98 -3.53 -1.04
CA GLU A 262 -13.53 -4.60 -1.94
C GLU A 262 -12.03 -4.48 -2.25
N ALA A 263 -11.54 -3.27 -2.51
CA ALA A 263 -10.12 -3.00 -2.71
C ALA A 263 -9.28 -3.30 -1.45
N PHE A 264 -9.75 -2.86 -0.27
CA PHE A 264 -9.09 -3.17 1.00
C PHE A 264 -9.00 -4.68 1.24
N LYS A 265 -10.09 -5.42 1.02
CA LYS A 265 -10.14 -6.87 1.18
C LYS A 265 -9.14 -7.57 0.26
N ALA A 266 -9.10 -7.20 -1.01
CA ALA A 266 -8.15 -7.73 -1.97
C ALA A 266 -6.69 -7.44 -1.58
N TYR A 267 -6.42 -6.21 -1.14
CA TYR A 267 -5.10 -5.83 -0.65
C TYR A 267 -4.71 -6.62 0.60
N LYS A 268 -5.61 -6.72 1.60
CA LYS A 268 -5.32 -7.46 2.85
C LYS A 268 -4.93 -8.90 2.56
N VAL A 269 -5.66 -9.60 1.70
CA VAL A 269 -5.34 -10.98 1.31
C VAL A 269 -3.93 -11.08 0.72
N GLN A 270 -3.56 -10.17 -0.18
CA GLN A 270 -2.24 -10.17 -0.80
C GLN A 270 -1.13 -9.78 0.19
N TYR A 271 -1.40 -8.80 1.04
CA TYR A 271 -0.47 -8.35 2.06
C TYR A 271 -0.19 -9.47 3.07
N ASP A 272 -1.23 -10.10 3.63
CA ASP A 272 -1.13 -11.18 4.61
C ASP A 272 -0.41 -12.40 4.02
N ALA A 273 -0.72 -12.76 2.78
CA ALA A 273 0.01 -13.82 2.07
C ALA A 273 1.50 -13.47 1.88
N SER A 274 1.83 -12.19 1.64
CA SER A 274 3.22 -11.73 1.46
C SER A 274 4.05 -11.83 2.74
N VAL A 275 3.43 -11.68 3.91
CA VAL A 275 4.08 -11.78 5.23
C VAL A 275 3.90 -13.16 5.88
N GLY A 276 3.26 -14.12 5.17
CA GLY A 276 3.14 -15.52 5.60
C GLY A 276 1.98 -15.82 6.54
N VAL A 277 0.97 -14.95 6.59
CA VAL A 277 -0.32 -15.21 7.26
C VAL A 277 -1.26 -15.84 6.23
N ASP A 278 -1.56 -17.11 6.39
CA ASP A 278 -2.49 -17.87 5.54
C ASP A 278 -3.85 -17.94 6.24
N GLU A 279 -4.84 -17.20 5.76
CA GLU A 279 -6.25 -17.34 6.19
C GLU A 279 -7.04 -18.38 5.38
N THR A 280 -6.38 -19.22 4.58
CA THR A 280 -7.08 -20.34 3.94
C THR A 280 -7.45 -21.38 4.99
N PRO A 281 -8.75 -21.80 5.09
CA PRO A 281 -9.12 -22.98 5.88
C PRO A 281 -8.25 -24.14 5.40
N ALA A 282 -7.68 -24.88 6.35
CA ALA A 282 -6.79 -25.98 6.10
C ALA A 282 -7.38 -26.94 5.04
N GLU A 283 -7.03 -26.79 3.79
CA GLU A 283 -7.02 -27.90 2.88
C GLU A 283 -5.91 -28.84 3.37
N GLN A 284 -6.26 -30.07 3.58
CA GLN A 284 -5.43 -31.13 4.12
C GLN A 284 -4.05 -31.15 3.45
N PRO A 285 -2.97 -31.42 4.18
CA PRO A 285 -1.65 -31.49 3.59
C PRO A 285 -1.66 -32.53 2.48
N VAL A 286 -1.57 -32.09 1.26
CA VAL A 286 -1.24 -32.98 0.16
C VAL A 286 0.17 -33.45 0.42
N SER A 287 0.30 -34.68 0.88
CA SER A 287 1.58 -35.35 1.01
C SER A 287 2.24 -35.36 -0.38
N VAL A 288 3.27 -34.56 -0.54
CA VAL A 288 4.11 -34.61 -1.72
C VAL A 288 4.92 -35.89 -1.61
N HIS A 289 4.37 -36.99 -2.14
CA HIS A 289 5.18 -38.16 -2.45
C HIS A 289 6.07 -37.77 -3.63
N ALA A 290 7.36 -37.79 -3.37
CA ALA A 290 8.40 -37.74 -4.38
C ALA A 290 8.27 -38.97 -5.29
N THR A 291 7.48 -38.88 -6.33
CA THR A 291 7.55 -39.76 -7.48
C THR A 291 7.92 -38.90 -8.67
N GLY A 292 9.08 -39.23 -9.26
CA GLY A 292 9.67 -38.52 -10.38
C GLY A 292 8.70 -38.45 -11.58
N THR A 293 8.00 -37.34 -11.66
CA THR A 293 7.29 -36.91 -12.85
C THR A 293 7.98 -35.64 -13.33
N GLU A 294 8.45 -35.63 -14.56
CA GLU A 294 8.99 -34.44 -15.22
C GLU A 294 7.96 -33.33 -15.08
N LEU A 295 8.40 -32.17 -14.56
CA LEU A 295 7.57 -30.98 -14.48
C LEU A 295 7.11 -30.57 -15.88
N PRO A 296 5.89 -30.04 -16.04
CA PRO A 296 5.48 -29.42 -17.30
C PRO A 296 6.52 -28.39 -17.73
N LYS A 297 6.78 -28.26 -19.03
CA LYS A 297 7.86 -27.42 -19.60
C LYS A 297 7.74 -25.93 -19.28
N ASP A 298 6.62 -25.49 -18.72
CA ASP A 298 6.26 -24.13 -18.36
C ASP A 298 6.29 -23.86 -16.83
N VAL A 299 6.77 -24.82 -16.03
CA VAL A 299 6.88 -24.69 -14.56
C VAL A 299 8.35 -24.68 -14.15
N TRP A 300 8.73 -23.66 -13.39
CA TRP A 300 10.07 -23.54 -12.82
C TRP A 300 10.03 -22.85 -11.45
N PHE A 301 11.14 -22.92 -10.70
CA PHE A 301 11.27 -22.29 -9.41
C PHE A 301 12.34 -21.20 -9.45
N GLY A 302 12.16 -20.17 -8.61
CA GLY A 302 13.12 -19.09 -8.54
C GLY A 302 12.97 -18.29 -7.25
N ILE A 303 13.63 -17.16 -7.19
CA ILE A 303 13.63 -16.27 -6.04
C ILE A 303 13.05 -14.93 -6.48
N GLN A 304 11.86 -14.58 -5.97
CA GLN A 304 11.29 -13.26 -6.20
C GLN A 304 12.05 -12.24 -5.35
N ILE A 305 12.57 -11.20 -6.01
CA ILE A 305 13.38 -10.16 -5.38
C ILE A 305 12.63 -8.85 -5.21
N MET A 306 11.65 -8.57 -6.07
CA MET A 306 10.80 -7.37 -5.99
C MET A 306 9.57 -7.48 -6.87
N GLY A 307 8.61 -6.56 -6.68
CA GLY A 307 7.48 -6.32 -7.57
C GLY A 307 7.41 -4.83 -7.92
N LEU A 308 7.24 -4.49 -9.21
CA LEU A 308 7.20 -3.10 -9.67
C LEU A 308 6.06 -2.89 -10.68
N GLY A 309 5.43 -1.71 -10.65
CA GLY A 309 4.41 -1.32 -11.63
C GLY A 309 4.96 -0.95 -13.01
N ARG A 310 6.27 -1.04 -13.23
CA ARG A 310 6.93 -0.83 -14.53
C ARG A 310 7.88 -1.97 -14.86
N GLU A 311 8.07 -2.22 -16.12
CA GLU A 311 9.08 -3.14 -16.59
C GLU A 311 10.47 -2.51 -16.51
N LEU A 312 11.43 -3.23 -15.93
CA LEU A 312 12.85 -2.84 -15.89
C LEU A 312 13.56 -3.36 -17.14
N LYS A 313 14.47 -2.58 -17.66
CA LYS A 313 15.38 -3.03 -18.73
C LYS A 313 16.43 -3.98 -18.16
N VAL A 314 16.94 -4.85 -19.01
CA VAL A 314 18.10 -5.70 -18.67
C VAL A 314 19.27 -4.81 -18.24
N GLY A 315 19.83 -5.12 -17.06
CA GLY A 315 20.92 -4.32 -16.48
C GLY A 315 20.50 -3.07 -15.71
N ASP A 316 19.18 -2.90 -15.44
CA ASP A 316 18.70 -1.79 -14.60
C ASP A 316 19.38 -1.85 -13.23
N PRO A 317 19.90 -0.71 -12.70
CA PRO A 317 20.59 -0.65 -11.40
C PRO A 317 19.75 -1.18 -10.23
N ALA A 318 18.41 -1.13 -10.30
CA ALA A 318 17.52 -1.69 -9.28
C ALA A 318 17.72 -3.21 -9.10
N LEU A 319 18.17 -3.93 -10.12
CA LEU A 319 18.47 -5.35 -10.07
C LEU A 319 19.82 -5.67 -9.41
N LYS A 320 20.62 -4.66 -9.03
CA LYS A 320 21.92 -4.80 -8.33
C LYS A 320 22.86 -5.80 -9.04
N GLY A 321 22.81 -5.87 -10.35
CA GLY A 321 23.63 -6.80 -11.17
C GLY A 321 23.08 -8.23 -11.28
N LEU A 322 21.95 -8.55 -10.65
CA LEU A 322 21.31 -9.86 -10.86
C LEU A 322 20.57 -9.90 -12.19
N LYS A 323 20.63 -11.07 -12.84
CA LYS A 323 19.71 -11.38 -13.94
C LYS A 323 18.38 -11.82 -13.33
N ALA A 324 17.31 -11.13 -13.64
CA ALA A 324 15.97 -11.46 -13.20
C ALA A 324 15.00 -11.42 -14.37
N GLU A 325 14.08 -12.36 -14.39
CA GLU A 325 12.98 -12.43 -15.33
C GLU A 325 11.79 -11.64 -14.79
N ALA A 326 11.17 -10.81 -15.63
CA ALA A 326 9.99 -10.06 -15.29
C ALA A 326 8.75 -10.89 -15.63
N VAL A 327 8.03 -11.38 -14.62
CA VAL A 327 6.80 -12.16 -14.77
C VAL A 327 5.62 -11.28 -14.39
N ARG A 328 4.63 -11.19 -15.28
CA ARG A 328 3.41 -10.41 -15.04
C ARG A 328 2.19 -11.23 -15.43
N SER A 329 1.31 -11.52 -14.49
CA SER A 329 0.02 -12.14 -14.78
C SER A 329 -0.91 -11.19 -15.54
N ASP A 330 -1.78 -11.72 -16.39
CA ASP A 330 -2.63 -10.93 -17.29
C ASP A 330 -3.53 -9.93 -16.55
N ASN A 331 -3.90 -10.23 -15.31
CA ASN A 331 -4.73 -9.39 -14.45
C ASN A 331 -3.92 -8.52 -13.47
N SER A 332 -2.58 -8.46 -13.57
CA SER A 332 -1.71 -7.71 -12.66
C SER A 332 -1.03 -6.54 -13.37
N MET A 333 -0.98 -5.40 -12.71
CA MET A 333 -0.16 -4.25 -13.14
C MET A 333 1.28 -4.33 -12.61
N ILE A 334 1.62 -5.38 -11.86
CA ILE A 334 2.92 -5.53 -11.21
C ILE A 334 3.74 -6.58 -11.95
N TYR A 335 4.95 -6.20 -12.35
CA TYR A 335 6.00 -7.10 -12.80
C TYR A 335 6.73 -7.67 -11.59
N LYS A 336 6.65 -8.99 -11.40
CA LYS A 336 7.41 -9.72 -10.37
C LYS A 336 8.76 -10.11 -10.95
N TYR A 337 9.84 -9.67 -10.31
CA TYR A 337 11.20 -9.95 -10.76
C TYR A 337 11.72 -11.18 -10.05
N VAL A 338 11.92 -12.25 -10.82
CA VAL A 338 12.35 -13.56 -10.31
C VAL A 338 13.73 -13.87 -10.86
N THR A 339 14.65 -14.19 -9.96
CA THR A 339 16.04 -14.61 -10.28
C THR A 339 16.26 -16.07 -9.88
N ALA A 340 17.46 -16.59 -10.15
CA ALA A 340 17.84 -17.96 -9.75
C ALA A 340 16.91 -19.03 -10.32
N HIS A 341 16.66 -18.99 -11.63
CA HIS A 341 15.85 -19.99 -12.36
C HIS A 341 16.36 -21.41 -12.05
N SER A 342 15.50 -22.25 -11.50
CA SER A 342 15.82 -23.57 -10.96
C SER A 342 14.74 -24.57 -11.34
N ALA A 343 15.15 -25.83 -11.52
CA ALA A 343 14.23 -26.92 -11.83
C ALA A 343 13.48 -27.42 -10.57
N THR A 344 14.06 -27.22 -9.38
CA THR A 344 13.48 -27.68 -8.12
C THR A 344 13.46 -26.58 -7.05
N VAL A 345 12.60 -26.75 -6.05
CA VAL A 345 12.50 -25.85 -4.88
C VAL A 345 13.81 -25.84 -4.12
N GLU A 346 14.44 -27.03 -3.94
CA GLU A 346 15.67 -27.20 -3.17
C GLU A 346 16.84 -26.41 -3.79
N GLU A 347 16.92 -26.36 -5.12
CA GLU A 347 17.94 -25.58 -5.82
C GLU A 347 17.73 -24.08 -5.62
N ALA A 348 16.48 -23.60 -5.68
CA ALA A 348 16.15 -22.21 -5.41
C ALA A 348 16.42 -21.84 -3.94
N VAL A 349 16.07 -22.72 -3.00
CA VAL A 349 16.33 -22.52 -1.55
C VAL A 349 17.84 -22.43 -1.26
N LYS A 350 18.68 -23.20 -1.91
CA LYS A 350 20.15 -23.12 -1.74
C LYS A 350 20.72 -21.76 -2.15
N GLN A 351 20.10 -21.09 -3.12
CA GLN A 351 20.56 -19.79 -3.63
C GLN A 351 19.99 -18.62 -2.81
N LEU A 352 18.90 -18.82 -2.05
CA LEU A 352 18.20 -17.79 -1.30
C LEU A 352 19.09 -16.98 -0.34
N PRO A 353 20.03 -17.57 0.45
CA PRO A 353 20.87 -16.79 1.34
C PRO A 353 21.78 -15.78 0.61
N ALA A 354 22.27 -16.14 -0.57
CA ALA A 354 23.09 -15.25 -1.39
C ALA A 354 22.26 -14.07 -1.93
N VAL A 355 21.06 -14.34 -2.40
CA VAL A 355 20.14 -13.31 -2.91
C VAL A 355 19.66 -12.39 -1.79
N ARG A 356 19.38 -12.91 -0.60
CA ARG A 356 18.97 -12.13 0.58
C ARG A 356 20.02 -11.15 1.08
N ARG A 357 21.29 -11.34 0.81
CA ARG A 357 22.33 -10.34 1.11
C ARG A 357 22.13 -9.03 0.36
N MET A 358 21.53 -9.10 -0.82
CA MET A 358 21.25 -7.93 -1.68
C MET A 358 19.78 -7.49 -1.59
N PHE A 359 18.87 -8.45 -1.42
CA PHE A 359 17.42 -8.27 -1.33
C PHE A 359 16.88 -9.00 -0.10
N PRO A 360 16.91 -8.40 1.10
CA PRO A 360 16.57 -9.06 2.37
C PRO A 360 15.19 -9.74 2.36
N GLU A 361 14.22 -9.15 1.66
CA GLU A 361 12.84 -9.64 1.56
C GLU A 361 12.62 -10.71 0.48
N ALA A 362 13.68 -11.20 -0.16
CA ALA A 362 13.56 -12.19 -1.22
C ALA A 362 13.05 -13.54 -0.67
N PHE A 363 12.22 -14.23 -1.45
CA PHE A 363 11.64 -15.52 -1.11
C PHE A 363 11.49 -16.42 -2.33
N VAL A 364 11.40 -17.72 -2.10
CA VAL A 364 11.27 -18.73 -3.17
C VAL A 364 9.86 -18.71 -3.73
N VAL A 365 9.76 -18.82 -5.04
CA VAL A 365 8.50 -18.88 -5.80
C VAL A 365 8.51 -20.02 -6.80
N GLU A 366 7.31 -20.54 -7.10
CA GLU A 366 7.00 -21.32 -8.28
C GLU A 366 6.48 -20.36 -9.35
N VAL A 367 6.98 -20.49 -10.56
CA VAL A 367 6.51 -19.77 -11.73
C VAL A 367 5.86 -20.78 -12.67
N ARG A 368 4.63 -20.49 -13.08
CA ARG A 368 3.87 -21.30 -14.02
C ARG A 368 3.26 -20.40 -15.09
N GLY A 369 3.87 -20.38 -16.27
CA GLY A 369 3.56 -19.39 -17.29
C GLY A 369 3.71 -17.96 -16.74
N ASN A 370 2.63 -17.18 -16.74
CA ASN A 370 2.59 -15.82 -16.22
C ASN A 370 2.17 -15.72 -14.74
N GLU A 371 1.99 -16.83 -14.03
CA GLU A 371 1.66 -16.85 -12.62
C GLU A 371 2.90 -17.09 -11.74
N VAL A 372 2.99 -16.34 -10.65
CA VAL A 372 4.06 -16.49 -9.65
C VAL A 372 3.42 -16.73 -8.30
N LYS A 373 3.70 -17.89 -7.71
CA LYS A 373 3.20 -18.31 -6.40
C LYS A 373 4.38 -18.52 -5.44
N ARG A 374 4.26 -18.04 -4.20
CA ARG A 374 5.27 -18.26 -3.16
C ARG A 374 5.30 -19.73 -2.80
N VAL A 375 6.51 -20.32 -2.77
CA VAL A 375 6.73 -21.65 -2.21
C VAL A 375 6.91 -21.53 -0.69
N LYS A 376 6.19 -22.37 0.03
CA LYS A 376 6.23 -22.42 1.51
C LYS A 376 7.50 -23.05 2.03
#